data_5e5183024d8107d8d7c9446452626cbc
#
_entry.id   5e5183024d8107d8d7c9446452626cbc
#
_cell.length_a   1.000
_cell.length_b   1.000
_cell.length_c   1.000
_cell.angle_alpha   90.00
_cell.angle_beta   90.00
_cell.angle_gamma   90.00
#
_symmetry.space_group_name_H-M   'P 1'
#
loop_
_entity.id
_entity.type
_entity.pdbx_description
1 polymer ?
#
loop_
_entity_poly.entity_id
_entity_poly.type
_entity_poly.pdbx_seq_one_letter_code
_entity_poly.pdbx_strand_id
1 'polypeptide(L)'
;MQTSHTIMEIMEALVSAQSDTGTPMEQAAAKKIISYFAEDPYFRAHPDCFGMEDTGDFMGRPVVWALKRGTTDRTLILTGHYDAVEIDCYGDLKPFALQPQKLREEILRQKLGTPAMQEELASGDWLPGRGTADMKGGLAVGIFKTLTLPEDAETGLLFVAVCDEENISAGMRSAVGLLLQLRERFALTYTAALVLEPQLPLAGSDFMLYNGSIGKMLPMIVAKGKLAHCGEPLKGLNAAHLIAEITARIDLNPEFVTEDFGLASAPPIVQIMKDLKQTYDVSLPELAVMCVNLLFLGENVLDETIAKLRRVCEESAAAVMQKY
;
A
#
# COMPACT_ATOMS: atom_id res chain seq x y z
N MET A 1 26.37 -6.45 -20.54
CA MET A 1 26.23 -5.09 -21.10
C MET A 1 25.71 -4.18 -20.01
N GLN A 2 26.26 -2.98 -19.89
CA GLN A 2 25.80 -2.02 -18.85
C GLN A 2 24.54 -1.32 -19.38
N THR A 3 23.48 -1.26 -18.58
CA THR A 3 22.30 -0.43 -18.92
C THR A 3 22.72 1.02 -19.08
N SER A 4 22.12 1.74 -20.03
CA SER A 4 22.37 3.18 -20.23
C SER A 4 21.69 4.06 -19.20
N HIS A 5 20.79 3.51 -18.37
CA HIS A 5 20.01 4.25 -17.40
C HIS A 5 20.61 4.17 -15.98
N THR A 6 20.58 5.27 -15.27
CA THR A 6 20.87 5.35 -13.84
C THR A 6 19.59 5.08 -13.01
N ILE A 7 19.76 4.69 -11.75
CA ILE A 7 18.62 4.52 -10.82
C ILE A 7 17.80 5.82 -10.72
N MET A 8 18.47 6.97 -10.71
CA MET A 8 17.82 8.28 -10.62
C MET A 8 16.94 8.57 -11.85
N GLU A 9 17.47 8.35 -13.05
CA GLU A 9 16.69 8.53 -14.29
C GLU A 9 15.47 7.61 -14.35
N ILE A 10 15.60 6.35 -13.91
CA ILE A 10 14.49 5.41 -13.82
C ILE A 10 13.45 5.93 -12.83
N MET A 11 13.86 6.32 -11.62
CA MET A 11 12.98 6.81 -10.57
C MET A 11 12.22 8.07 -11.02
N GLU A 12 12.90 9.07 -11.57
CA GLU A 12 12.26 10.31 -12.06
C GLU A 12 11.25 10.02 -13.17
N ALA A 13 11.57 9.10 -14.08
CA ALA A 13 10.66 8.70 -15.15
C ALA A 13 9.42 7.96 -14.61
N LEU A 14 9.58 7.12 -13.59
CA LEU A 14 8.46 6.45 -12.93
C LEU A 14 7.60 7.45 -12.14
N VAL A 15 8.21 8.38 -11.43
CA VAL A 15 7.50 9.43 -10.68
C VAL A 15 6.68 10.31 -11.62
N SER A 16 7.24 10.71 -12.76
CA SER A 16 6.53 11.53 -13.76
C SER A 16 5.33 10.82 -14.40
N ALA A 17 5.31 9.50 -14.39
CA ALA A 17 4.15 8.71 -14.80
C ALA A 17 3.14 8.68 -13.62
N GLN A 18 2.18 9.61 -13.65
CA GLN A 18 1.12 9.67 -12.64
C GLN A 18 0.37 8.34 -12.56
N SER A 19 0.15 7.85 -11.34
CA SER A 19 -0.43 6.53 -11.08
C SER A 19 -1.26 6.53 -9.79
N ASP A 20 -2.25 7.42 -9.75
CA ASP A 20 -3.11 7.57 -8.58
C ASP A 20 -3.82 6.25 -8.27
N THR A 21 -3.67 5.80 -7.04
CA THR A 21 -4.19 4.51 -6.54
C THR A 21 -5.68 4.36 -6.80
N GLY A 22 -6.09 3.18 -7.25
CA GLY A 22 -7.49 2.87 -7.53
C GLY A 22 -8.04 3.55 -8.79
N THR A 23 -7.16 3.99 -9.71
CA THR A 23 -7.56 4.63 -10.96
C THR A 23 -6.89 4.01 -12.19
N PRO A 24 -7.44 4.21 -13.40
CA PRO A 24 -6.78 3.77 -14.64
C PRO A 24 -5.43 4.46 -14.92
N MET A 25 -5.07 5.53 -14.20
CA MET A 25 -3.78 6.21 -14.36
C MET A 25 -2.59 5.30 -14.00
N GLU A 26 -2.81 4.31 -13.16
CA GLU A 26 -1.77 3.32 -12.81
C GLU A 26 -1.19 2.59 -14.04
N GLN A 27 -1.95 2.46 -15.13
CA GLN A 27 -1.46 1.89 -16.39
C GLN A 27 -0.27 2.65 -16.98
N ALA A 28 -0.15 3.97 -16.73
CA ALA A 28 0.96 4.76 -17.26
C ALA A 28 2.30 4.33 -16.64
N ALA A 29 2.32 4.10 -15.33
CA ALA A 29 3.49 3.58 -14.63
C ALA A 29 3.82 2.15 -15.08
N ALA A 30 2.82 1.27 -15.19
CA ALA A 30 3.02 -0.10 -15.69
C ALA A 30 3.66 -0.13 -17.09
N LYS A 31 3.15 0.70 -18.01
CA LYS A 31 3.72 0.85 -19.37
C LYS A 31 5.15 1.39 -19.35
N LYS A 32 5.44 2.29 -18.43
CA LYS A 32 6.80 2.83 -18.27
C LYS A 32 7.75 1.77 -17.74
N ILE A 33 7.34 0.98 -16.75
CA ILE A 33 8.15 -0.12 -16.21
C ILE A 33 8.49 -1.15 -17.29
N ILE A 34 7.47 -1.65 -18.00
CA ILE A 34 7.70 -2.69 -19.01
C ILE A 34 8.59 -2.22 -20.15
N SER A 35 8.60 -0.91 -20.47
CA SER A 35 9.45 -0.38 -21.55
C SER A 35 10.95 -0.56 -21.26
N TYR A 36 11.40 -0.49 -20.03
CA TYR A 36 12.79 -0.72 -19.67
C TYR A 36 13.25 -2.14 -20.02
N PHE A 37 12.41 -3.13 -19.78
CA PHE A 37 12.70 -4.52 -20.12
C PHE A 37 12.59 -4.77 -21.64
N ALA A 38 11.57 -4.21 -22.29
CA ALA A 38 11.40 -4.34 -23.73
C ALA A 38 12.56 -3.73 -24.56
N GLU A 39 13.25 -2.72 -24.02
CA GLU A 39 14.38 -2.06 -24.65
C GLU A 39 15.73 -2.77 -24.38
N ASP A 40 15.80 -3.62 -23.35
CA ASP A 40 17.05 -4.28 -22.95
C ASP A 40 17.41 -5.45 -23.87
N PRO A 41 18.70 -5.61 -24.26
CA PRO A 41 19.13 -6.67 -25.16
C PRO A 41 18.86 -8.11 -24.66
N TYR A 42 18.99 -8.36 -23.35
CA TYR A 42 18.69 -9.69 -22.79
C TYR A 42 17.21 -10.04 -22.98
N PHE A 43 16.32 -9.14 -22.62
CA PHE A 43 14.87 -9.37 -22.72
C PHE A 43 14.39 -9.41 -24.16
N ARG A 44 15.02 -8.68 -25.08
CA ARG A 44 14.76 -8.83 -26.53
C ARG A 44 15.12 -10.22 -27.05
N ALA A 45 16.18 -10.81 -26.51
CA ALA A 45 16.59 -12.18 -26.86
C ALA A 45 15.73 -13.24 -26.16
N HIS A 46 15.06 -12.87 -25.05
CA HIS A 46 14.22 -13.75 -24.24
C HIS A 46 12.82 -13.14 -24.04
N PRO A 47 12.00 -13.01 -25.09
CA PRO A 47 10.72 -12.31 -25.04
C PRO A 47 9.67 -13.01 -24.15
N ASP A 48 9.92 -14.23 -23.77
CA ASP A 48 9.10 -15.03 -22.85
C ASP A 48 9.44 -14.82 -21.36
N CYS A 49 10.49 -14.04 -21.07
CA CYS A 49 10.99 -13.77 -19.71
C CYS A 49 10.47 -12.45 -19.13
N PHE A 50 9.56 -11.76 -19.76
CA PHE A 50 8.91 -10.57 -19.20
C PHE A 50 7.51 -10.39 -19.77
N GLY A 51 6.68 -9.63 -19.07
CA GLY A 51 5.33 -9.38 -19.53
C GLY A 51 4.48 -8.57 -18.54
N MET A 52 3.24 -8.40 -18.93
CA MET A 52 2.19 -7.82 -18.11
C MET A 52 1.06 -8.86 -17.97
N GLU A 53 0.67 -9.16 -16.73
CA GLU A 53 -0.44 -10.06 -16.41
C GLU A 53 -1.66 -9.25 -16.03
N ASP A 54 -2.79 -9.55 -16.63
CA ASP A 54 -4.06 -8.89 -16.33
C ASP A 54 -4.54 -9.29 -14.92
N THR A 55 -4.87 -8.31 -14.10
CA THR A 55 -5.46 -8.58 -12.78
C THR A 55 -6.94 -8.96 -12.85
N GLY A 56 -7.57 -8.80 -14.00
CA GLY A 56 -8.99 -9.01 -14.20
C GLY A 56 -9.86 -7.88 -13.63
N ASP A 57 -9.27 -6.76 -13.21
CA ASP A 57 -10.06 -5.60 -12.79
C ASP A 57 -10.54 -4.77 -13.99
N PHE A 58 -11.65 -4.07 -13.80
CA PHE A 58 -12.25 -3.25 -14.88
C PHE A 58 -11.41 -2.03 -15.27
N MET A 59 -10.35 -1.71 -14.52
CA MET A 59 -9.44 -0.59 -14.79
C MET A 59 -8.26 -1.01 -15.67
N GLY A 60 -8.06 -2.32 -15.88
CA GLY A 60 -6.99 -2.87 -16.72
C GLY A 60 -5.59 -2.57 -16.18
N ARG A 61 -5.40 -2.67 -14.87
CA ARG A 61 -4.12 -2.40 -14.17
C ARG A 61 -3.34 -3.71 -14.04
N PRO A 62 -2.25 -3.91 -14.81
CA PRO A 62 -1.57 -5.20 -14.85
C PRO A 62 -0.54 -5.37 -13.73
N VAL A 63 -0.22 -6.62 -13.41
CA VAL A 63 1.07 -6.95 -12.77
C VAL A 63 2.15 -6.92 -13.85
N VAL A 64 3.23 -6.19 -13.61
CA VAL A 64 4.41 -6.16 -14.51
C VAL A 64 5.47 -7.07 -13.93
N TRP A 65 6.03 -7.96 -14.74
CA TRP A 65 7.06 -8.88 -14.30
C TRP A 65 8.20 -9.01 -15.30
N ALA A 66 9.40 -9.32 -14.80
CA ALA A 66 10.58 -9.59 -15.62
C ALA A 66 11.54 -10.55 -14.90
N LEU A 67 11.90 -11.63 -15.56
CA LEU A 67 12.80 -12.67 -15.07
C LEU A 67 14.14 -12.61 -15.80
N LYS A 68 15.21 -12.24 -15.10
CA LYS A 68 16.58 -12.45 -15.57
C LYS A 68 17.15 -13.67 -14.87
N ARG A 69 17.36 -14.74 -15.62
CA ARG A 69 17.77 -16.04 -15.08
C ARG A 69 19.23 -16.02 -14.63
N GLY A 70 19.49 -16.72 -13.53
CA GLY A 70 20.84 -17.07 -13.13
C GLY A 70 21.31 -18.39 -13.80
N THR A 71 22.48 -18.86 -13.41
CA THR A 71 23.05 -20.13 -13.86
C THR A 71 22.43 -21.35 -13.16
N THR A 72 21.66 -21.13 -12.08
CA THR A 72 20.89 -22.14 -11.36
C THR A 72 19.39 -21.83 -11.42
N ASP A 73 18.55 -22.69 -10.84
CA ASP A 73 17.12 -22.48 -10.66
C ASP A 73 16.77 -21.50 -9.52
N ARG A 74 17.75 -21.16 -8.68
CA ARG A 74 17.57 -20.25 -7.55
C ARG A 74 17.17 -18.85 -8.04
N THR A 75 16.12 -18.31 -7.47
CA THR A 75 15.56 -17.01 -7.89
C THR A 75 15.17 -16.19 -6.68
N LEU A 76 15.62 -14.93 -6.64
CA LEU A 76 15.21 -13.93 -5.70
C LEU A 76 14.12 -13.07 -6.32
N ILE A 77 13.01 -12.89 -5.60
CA ILE A 77 11.92 -11.99 -6.02
C ILE A 77 12.23 -10.57 -5.51
N LEU A 78 12.16 -9.60 -6.40
CA LEU A 78 12.19 -8.17 -6.09
C LEU A 78 10.80 -7.61 -6.38
N THR A 79 10.08 -7.14 -5.36
CA THR A 79 8.69 -6.69 -5.55
C THR A 79 8.43 -5.33 -4.92
N GLY A 80 7.43 -4.65 -5.45
CA GLY A 80 6.91 -3.39 -4.95
C GLY A 80 5.72 -2.91 -5.77
N HIS A 81 5.11 -1.80 -5.34
CA HIS A 81 3.95 -1.23 -6.03
C HIS A 81 4.31 -0.01 -6.86
N TYR A 82 3.55 0.22 -7.92
CA TYR A 82 3.75 1.36 -8.82
C TYR A 82 2.65 2.42 -8.73
N ASP A 83 1.59 2.16 -7.97
CA ASP A 83 0.60 3.17 -7.61
C ASP A 83 1.15 4.12 -6.55
N ALA A 84 0.52 5.24 -6.39
CA ALA A 84 0.83 6.22 -5.36
C ALA A 84 -0.44 6.99 -5.01
N VAL A 85 -0.58 7.43 -3.76
CA VAL A 85 -1.70 8.27 -3.36
C VAL A 85 -1.71 9.59 -4.14
N GLU A 86 -2.88 10.19 -4.22
CA GLU A 86 -3.12 11.40 -5.02
C GLU A 86 -2.25 12.60 -4.61
N ILE A 87 -2.17 13.61 -5.47
CA ILE A 87 -1.29 14.78 -5.28
C ILE A 87 -2.01 16.05 -4.79
N ASP A 88 -3.29 15.98 -4.43
CA ASP A 88 -4.06 17.16 -4.03
C ASP A 88 -3.53 17.81 -2.74
N CYS A 89 -2.93 17.00 -1.85
CA CYS A 89 -2.31 17.48 -0.62
C CYS A 89 -1.11 18.42 -0.82
N TYR A 90 -0.54 18.49 -2.04
CA TYR A 90 0.55 19.42 -2.36
C TYR A 90 0.10 20.88 -2.52
N GLY A 91 -1.21 21.18 -2.58
CA GLY A 91 -1.73 22.54 -2.72
C GLY A 91 -1.11 23.28 -3.91
N ASP A 92 -0.50 24.45 -3.68
CA ASP A 92 0.15 25.25 -4.72
C ASP A 92 1.38 24.60 -5.35
N LEU A 93 1.96 23.60 -4.69
CA LEU A 93 3.08 22.81 -5.23
C LEU A 93 2.63 21.63 -6.10
N LYS A 94 1.32 21.39 -6.24
CA LYS A 94 0.75 20.29 -7.04
C LYS A 94 1.34 20.18 -8.46
N PRO A 95 1.59 21.28 -9.21
CA PRO A 95 2.20 21.20 -10.54
C PRO A 95 3.61 20.57 -10.56
N PHE A 96 4.28 20.55 -9.42
CA PHE A 96 5.64 20.05 -9.26
C PHE A 96 5.70 18.67 -8.57
N ALA A 97 4.60 18.20 -8.00
CA ALA A 97 4.53 16.98 -7.16
C ALA A 97 5.13 15.73 -7.83
N LEU A 98 5.04 15.64 -9.17
CA LEU A 98 5.56 14.55 -10.00
C LEU A 98 6.87 14.94 -10.75
N GLN A 99 7.52 16.02 -10.35
CA GLN A 99 8.76 16.53 -10.94
C GLN A 99 9.79 16.79 -9.83
N PRO A 100 10.46 15.75 -9.30
CA PRO A 100 11.22 15.81 -8.05
C PRO A 100 12.26 16.94 -8.00
N GLN A 101 13.01 17.15 -9.06
CA GLN A 101 14.02 18.22 -9.11
C GLN A 101 13.37 19.62 -9.02
N LYS A 102 12.31 19.84 -9.80
CA LYS A 102 11.59 21.13 -9.77
C LYS A 102 10.88 21.37 -8.46
N LEU A 103 10.33 20.31 -7.86
CA LEU A 103 9.68 20.40 -6.54
C LEU A 103 10.70 20.83 -5.48
N ARG A 104 11.90 20.21 -5.50
CA ARG A 104 13.00 20.60 -4.62
C ARG A 104 13.38 22.07 -4.80
N GLU A 105 13.59 22.51 -6.04
CA GLU A 105 13.92 23.90 -6.38
C GLU A 105 12.85 24.87 -5.85
N GLU A 106 11.57 24.51 -6.02
CA GLU A 106 10.47 25.35 -5.62
C GLU A 106 10.32 25.43 -4.09
N ILE A 107 10.50 24.31 -3.35
CA ILE A 107 10.52 24.28 -1.90
C ILE A 107 11.66 25.18 -1.35
N LEU A 108 12.86 25.08 -1.94
CA LEU A 108 14.00 25.90 -1.55
C LEU A 108 13.77 27.38 -1.85
N ARG A 109 13.24 27.71 -3.04
CA ARG A 109 12.92 29.09 -3.46
C ARG A 109 11.92 29.76 -2.52
N GLN A 110 10.88 29.03 -2.11
CA GLN A 110 9.83 29.54 -1.22
C GLN A 110 10.20 29.43 0.26
N LYS A 111 11.32 28.79 0.61
CA LYS A 111 11.78 28.53 1.98
C LYS A 111 10.72 27.81 2.83
N LEU A 112 10.08 26.79 2.24
CA LEU A 112 9.05 26.01 2.93
C LEU A 112 9.66 24.98 3.88
N GLY A 113 8.94 24.67 4.96
CA GLY A 113 9.36 23.71 5.97
C GLY A 113 10.29 24.30 7.04
N THR A 114 11.02 23.41 7.71
CA THR A 114 11.95 23.79 8.79
C THR A 114 13.35 24.16 8.25
N PRO A 115 14.17 24.89 9.03
CA PRO A 115 15.56 25.13 8.64
C PRO A 115 16.36 23.85 8.35
N ALA A 116 16.15 22.80 9.14
CA ALA A 116 16.79 21.49 8.90
C ALA A 116 16.41 20.89 7.55
N MET A 117 15.12 20.90 7.19
CA MET A 117 14.64 20.45 5.88
C MET A 117 15.27 21.28 4.74
N GLN A 118 15.42 22.60 4.92
CA GLN A 118 16.05 23.45 3.91
C GLN A 118 17.52 23.07 3.71
N GLU A 119 18.24 22.77 4.80
CA GLU A 119 19.64 22.34 4.75
C GLU A 119 19.78 20.98 4.05
N GLU A 120 18.95 19.99 4.42
CA GLU A 120 18.91 18.68 3.80
C GLU A 120 18.59 18.75 2.30
N LEU A 121 17.56 19.52 1.91
CA LEU A 121 17.24 19.71 0.49
C LEU A 121 18.35 20.45 -0.28
N ALA A 122 19.03 21.40 0.37
CA ALA A 122 20.13 22.14 -0.26
C ALA A 122 21.39 21.28 -0.46
N SER A 123 21.61 20.23 0.36
CA SER A 123 22.72 19.30 0.18
C SER A 123 22.69 18.58 -1.17
N GLY A 124 21.50 18.34 -1.72
CA GLY A 124 21.30 17.58 -2.94
C GLY A 124 21.10 16.08 -2.73
N ASP A 125 21.22 15.60 -1.50
CA ASP A 125 21.07 14.18 -1.16
C ASP A 125 19.59 13.77 -1.01
N TRP A 126 18.69 14.75 -0.92
CA TRP A 126 17.26 14.54 -0.74
C TRP A 126 16.46 15.01 -1.95
N LEU A 127 15.53 14.18 -2.39
CA LEU A 127 14.68 14.45 -3.54
C LEU A 127 13.19 14.24 -3.18
N PRO A 128 12.43 15.33 -3.00
CA PRO A 128 11.03 15.26 -2.66
C PRO A 128 10.18 14.92 -3.89
N GLY A 129 9.02 14.29 -3.69
CA GLY A 129 8.06 14.01 -4.75
C GLY A 129 7.06 12.94 -4.36
N ARG A 130 5.88 12.93 -4.98
CA ARG A 130 4.92 11.85 -4.79
C ARG A 130 5.49 10.56 -5.36
N GLY A 131 5.54 9.50 -4.52
CA GLY A 131 6.05 8.19 -4.91
C GLY A 131 7.57 8.10 -5.02
N THR A 132 8.37 9.15 -4.71
CA THR A 132 9.83 9.05 -4.71
C THR A 132 10.33 8.06 -3.66
N ALA A 133 9.82 8.13 -2.45
CA ALA A 133 10.11 7.18 -1.39
C ALA A 133 9.19 5.97 -1.50
N ASP A 134 7.90 6.18 -1.49
CA ASP A 134 6.83 5.17 -1.47
C ASP A 134 6.15 5.11 -2.86
N MET A 135 6.46 4.06 -3.73
CA MET A 135 7.74 3.37 -3.56
C MET A 135 8.50 3.26 -4.92
N LYS A 136 8.32 4.25 -5.81
CA LYS A 136 8.95 4.21 -7.15
C LYS A 136 10.48 4.27 -7.11
N GLY A 137 11.06 4.83 -6.02
CA GLY A 137 12.49 4.76 -5.77
C GLY A 137 12.98 3.32 -5.61
N GLY A 138 12.28 2.53 -4.79
CA GLY A 138 12.55 1.10 -4.63
C GLY A 138 12.38 0.33 -5.94
N LEU A 139 11.30 0.61 -6.68
CA LEU A 139 11.11 -0.01 -8.01
C LEU A 139 12.25 0.32 -8.98
N ALA A 140 12.74 1.56 -8.97
CA ALA A 140 13.88 1.95 -9.81
C ALA A 140 15.15 1.14 -9.48
N VAL A 141 15.41 0.89 -8.20
CA VAL A 141 16.49 -0.01 -7.76
C VAL A 141 16.24 -1.43 -8.26
N GLY A 142 15.03 -1.95 -8.13
CA GLY A 142 14.64 -3.29 -8.59
C GLY A 142 14.83 -3.47 -10.10
N ILE A 143 14.35 -2.50 -10.90
CA ILE A 143 14.55 -2.48 -12.36
C ILE A 143 16.05 -2.46 -12.68
N PHE A 144 16.79 -1.51 -12.11
CA PHE A 144 18.24 -1.37 -12.37
C PHE A 144 18.99 -2.65 -12.02
N LYS A 145 18.75 -3.26 -10.87
CA LYS A 145 19.39 -4.51 -10.45
C LYS A 145 19.07 -5.67 -11.39
N THR A 146 17.81 -5.77 -11.84
CA THR A 146 17.40 -6.80 -12.78
C THR A 146 18.09 -6.63 -14.14
N LEU A 147 18.15 -5.40 -14.67
CA LEU A 147 18.82 -5.12 -15.93
C LEU A 147 20.33 -5.37 -15.85
N THR A 148 20.97 -5.07 -14.70
CA THR A 148 22.42 -5.17 -14.51
C THR A 148 22.90 -6.48 -13.89
N LEU A 149 22.01 -7.45 -13.66
CA LEU A 149 22.41 -8.77 -13.14
C LEU A 149 23.45 -9.38 -14.09
N PRO A 150 24.63 -9.81 -13.58
CA PRO A 150 25.63 -10.50 -14.41
C PRO A 150 25.07 -11.78 -15.03
N GLU A 151 25.51 -12.13 -16.24
CA GLU A 151 25.06 -13.35 -16.95
C GLU A 151 25.51 -14.65 -16.25
N ASP A 152 26.61 -14.56 -15.47
CA ASP A 152 27.18 -15.65 -14.69
C ASP A 152 26.69 -15.69 -13.24
N ALA A 153 25.73 -14.84 -12.86
CA ALA A 153 25.14 -14.86 -11.53
C ALA A 153 24.49 -16.23 -11.24
N GLU A 154 24.76 -16.80 -10.07
CA GLU A 154 24.15 -18.08 -9.68
C GLU A 154 22.64 -17.95 -9.47
N THR A 155 22.20 -16.89 -8.82
CA THR A 155 20.81 -16.62 -8.48
C THR A 155 20.19 -15.64 -9.47
N GLY A 156 19.08 -16.02 -10.09
CA GLY A 156 18.30 -15.17 -10.95
C GLY A 156 17.50 -14.12 -10.15
N LEU A 157 17.04 -13.09 -10.85
CA LEU A 157 16.13 -12.07 -10.31
C LEU A 157 14.78 -12.12 -11.03
N LEU A 158 13.70 -12.19 -10.26
CA LEU A 158 12.34 -12.01 -10.73
C LEU A 158 11.81 -10.69 -10.18
N PHE A 159 11.75 -9.68 -11.03
CA PHE A 159 11.13 -8.39 -10.70
C PHE A 159 9.62 -8.50 -10.88
N VAL A 160 8.86 -8.00 -9.91
CA VAL A 160 7.39 -7.98 -9.93
C VAL A 160 6.90 -6.63 -9.40
N ALA A 161 6.24 -5.86 -10.24
CA ALA A 161 5.61 -4.59 -9.84
C ALA A 161 4.09 -4.70 -9.91
N VAL A 162 3.41 -4.28 -8.85
CA VAL A 162 1.97 -4.46 -8.65
C VAL A 162 1.24 -3.13 -8.56
N CYS A 163 -0.07 -3.16 -8.83
CA CYS A 163 -1.00 -2.06 -8.69
C CYS A 163 -1.74 -2.10 -7.35
N ASP A 164 -2.38 -0.98 -6.97
CA ASP A 164 -3.43 -0.92 -5.95
C ASP A 164 -2.97 -1.30 -4.53
N GLU A 165 -1.67 -1.16 -4.22
CA GLU A 165 -1.16 -1.52 -2.90
C GLU A 165 -1.78 -0.65 -1.81
N GLU A 166 -1.86 0.65 -2.04
CA GLU A 166 -2.37 1.68 -1.14
C GLU A 166 -3.90 1.60 -0.89
N ASN A 167 -4.56 0.58 -1.43
CA ASN A 167 -6.00 0.36 -1.25
C ASN A 167 -6.29 -1.10 -0.84
N ILE A 168 -6.60 -1.99 -1.79
CA ILE A 168 -6.99 -3.38 -1.51
C ILE A 168 -6.03 -4.42 -2.11
N SER A 169 -4.87 -3.97 -2.61
CA SER A 169 -3.79 -4.81 -3.15
C SER A 169 -4.24 -5.76 -4.27
N ALA A 170 -5.05 -5.27 -5.21
CA ALA A 170 -5.53 -6.08 -6.34
C ALA A 170 -4.39 -6.72 -7.12
N GLY A 171 -3.30 -5.95 -7.36
CA GLY A 171 -2.12 -6.43 -8.06
C GLY A 171 -1.40 -7.57 -7.35
N MET A 172 -1.13 -7.46 -6.04
CA MET A 172 -0.44 -8.52 -5.30
C MET A 172 -1.31 -9.79 -5.20
N ARG A 173 -2.61 -9.65 -5.03
CA ARG A 173 -3.54 -10.78 -5.02
C ARG A 173 -3.51 -11.57 -6.34
N SER A 174 -3.37 -10.88 -7.48
CA SER A 174 -3.17 -11.51 -8.78
C SER A 174 -1.76 -12.08 -8.94
N ALA A 175 -0.74 -11.36 -8.47
CA ALA A 175 0.66 -11.75 -8.57
C ALA A 175 0.98 -13.10 -7.91
N VAL A 176 0.28 -13.46 -6.83
CA VAL A 176 0.46 -14.77 -6.17
C VAL A 176 0.21 -15.94 -7.15
N GLY A 177 -0.87 -15.86 -7.94
CA GLY A 177 -1.17 -16.85 -8.98
C GLY A 177 -0.11 -16.86 -10.09
N LEU A 178 0.30 -15.67 -10.54
CA LEU A 178 1.37 -15.51 -11.54
C LEU A 178 2.70 -16.09 -11.05
N LEU A 179 3.09 -15.86 -9.81
CA LEU A 179 4.32 -16.41 -9.23
C LEU A 179 4.34 -17.95 -9.26
N LEU A 180 3.21 -18.59 -8.98
CA LEU A 180 3.09 -20.04 -9.08
C LEU A 180 3.26 -20.51 -10.53
N GLN A 181 2.63 -19.87 -11.50
CA GLN A 181 2.75 -20.18 -12.93
C GLN A 181 4.19 -20.00 -13.44
N LEU A 182 4.85 -18.88 -13.07
CA LEU A 182 6.23 -18.61 -13.46
C LEU A 182 7.20 -19.62 -12.84
N ARG A 183 6.97 -20.03 -11.60
CA ARG A 183 7.75 -21.06 -10.92
C ARG A 183 7.72 -22.38 -11.70
N GLU A 184 6.54 -22.81 -12.12
CA GLU A 184 6.37 -24.04 -12.90
C GLU A 184 6.93 -23.90 -14.32
N ARG A 185 6.59 -22.80 -15.01
CA ARG A 185 7.00 -22.56 -16.41
C ARG A 185 8.51 -22.53 -16.59
N PHE A 186 9.23 -21.93 -15.65
CA PHE A 186 10.68 -21.73 -15.72
C PHE A 186 11.47 -22.65 -14.78
N ALA A 187 10.80 -23.55 -14.07
CA ALA A 187 11.38 -24.45 -13.05
C ALA A 187 12.20 -23.67 -12.01
N LEU A 188 11.59 -22.64 -11.38
CA LEU A 188 12.28 -21.74 -10.43
C LEU A 188 12.17 -22.25 -9.01
N THR A 189 13.22 -22.02 -8.22
CA THR A 189 13.24 -22.18 -6.77
C THR A 189 13.33 -20.78 -6.13
N TYR A 190 12.21 -20.27 -5.62
CA TYR A 190 12.20 -18.98 -4.91
C TYR A 190 12.93 -19.08 -3.58
N THR A 191 13.99 -18.30 -3.42
CA THR A 191 14.85 -18.34 -2.22
C THR A 191 14.45 -17.30 -1.19
N ALA A 192 13.98 -16.14 -1.62
CA ALA A 192 13.45 -15.08 -0.79
C ALA A 192 12.64 -14.10 -1.66
N ALA A 193 11.87 -13.23 -1.01
CA ALA A 193 11.25 -12.06 -1.62
C ALA A 193 11.69 -10.81 -0.87
N LEU A 194 12.17 -9.81 -1.58
CA LEU A 194 12.49 -8.49 -1.06
C LEU A 194 11.40 -7.52 -1.51
N VAL A 195 10.68 -6.97 -0.55
CA VAL A 195 9.77 -5.84 -0.75
C VAL A 195 10.61 -4.58 -0.68
N LEU A 196 10.61 -3.79 -1.75
CA LEU A 196 11.52 -2.65 -1.94
C LEU A 196 10.95 -1.36 -1.35
N GLU A 197 10.13 -1.49 -0.29
CA GLU A 197 9.54 -0.37 0.44
C GLU A 197 10.57 0.47 1.19
N PRO A 198 10.34 1.79 1.30
CA PRO A 198 11.18 2.65 2.09
C PRO A 198 11.03 2.33 3.58
N GLN A 199 12.14 2.45 4.30
CA GLN A 199 12.13 2.35 5.75
C GLN A 199 12.80 3.57 6.36
N LEU A 200 12.12 4.16 7.35
CA LEU A 200 12.73 5.20 8.17
C LEU A 200 13.50 4.52 9.31
N PRO A 201 14.79 4.79 9.46
CA PRO A 201 15.56 4.22 10.56
C PRO A 201 14.97 4.70 11.89
N LEU A 202 14.85 3.80 12.85
CA LEU A 202 14.55 4.18 14.23
C LEU A 202 15.72 4.99 14.81
N ALA A 203 15.42 5.89 15.74
CA ALA A 203 16.44 6.72 16.39
C ALA A 203 17.58 5.83 16.93
N GLY A 204 18.81 6.09 16.46
CA GLY A 204 20.01 5.35 16.84
C GLY A 204 20.34 4.12 15.98
N SER A 205 19.65 3.89 14.87
CA SER A 205 20.00 2.85 13.89
C SER A 205 20.25 3.48 12.51
N ASP A 206 21.32 3.02 11.86
CA ASP A 206 21.67 3.46 10.49
C ASP A 206 20.97 2.63 9.40
N PHE A 207 20.48 1.45 9.78
CA PHE A 207 19.87 0.49 8.86
C PHE A 207 18.79 -0.34 9.54
N MET A 208 17.68 -0.56 8.82
CA MET A 208 16.57 -1.41 9.25
C MET A 208 16.29 -2.49 8.20
N LEU A 209 16.20 -3.73 8.63
CA LEU A 209 15.74 -4.85 7.82
C LEU A 209 14.55 -5.52 8.53
N TYR A 210 13.41 -5.48 7.88
CA TYR A 210 12.23 -6.23 8.35
C TYR A 210 12.26 -7.63 7.75
N ASN A 211 12.26 -8.65 8.60
CA ASN A 211 12.32 -10.06 8.19
C ASN A 211 11.00 -10.80 8.41
N GLY A 212 9.90 -10.07 8.49
CA GLY A 212 8.56 -10.60 8.66
C GLY A 212 7.51 -9.57 8.29
N SER A 213 6.24 -9.98 8.38
CA SER A 213 5.08 -9.12 8.18
C SER A 213 4.09 -9.31 9.31
N ILE A 214 3.33 -8.26 9.60
CA ILE A 214 2.21 -8.30 10.54
C ILE A 214 0.93 -8.67 9.81
N GLY A 215 0.04 -9.41 10.46
CA GLY A 215 -1.31 -9.64 9.96
C GLY A 215 -2.14 -8.36 10.03
N LYS A 216 -2.98 -8.11 9.02
CA LYS A 216 -3.87 -6.96 8.93
C LYS A 216 -5.29 -7.40 8.58
N MET A 217 -6.27 -6.87 9.29
CA MET A 217 -7.68 -7.07 9.01
C MET A 217 -8.40 -5.72 9.03
N LEU A 218 -9.34 -5.53 8.10
CA LEU A 218 -10.16 -4.32 7.97
C LEU A 218 -11.66 -4.68 8.14
N PRO A 219 -12.13 -5.04 9.35
CA PRO A 219 -13.51 -5.36 9.57
C PRO A 219 -14.38 -4.11 9.35
N MET A 220 -15.44 -4.30 8.57
CA MET A 220 -16.50 -3.32 8.42
C MET A 220 -17.67 -3.70 9.32
N ILE A 221 -18.04 -2.80 10.23
CA ILE A 221 -19.19 -2.96 11.12
C ILE A 221 -20.31 -2.06 10.61
N VAL A 222 -21.47 -2.68 10.38
CA VAL A 222 -22.68 -1.98 9.92
C VAL A 222 -23.72 -2.05 11.02
N ALA A 223 -24.19 -0.89 11.46
CA ALA A 223 -25.31 -0.78 12.39
C ALA A 223 -26.60 -0.44 11.63
N LYS A 224 -27.64 -1.21 11.88
CA LYS A 224 -29.01 -0.91 11.45
C LYS A 224 -29.84 -0.46 12.64
N GLY A 225 -30.35 0.76 12.58
CA GLY A 225 -31.25 1.33 13.54
C GLY A 225 -32.70 1.21 13.12
N LYS A 226 -33.52 2.11 13.63
CA LYS A 226 -34.94 2.27 13.29
C LYS A 226 -35.24 3.72 13.01
N LEU A 227 -35.79 4.01 11.84
CA LEU A 227 -36.18 5.35 11.41
C LEU A 227 -37.25 5.94 12.35
N ALA A 228 -37.05 7.19 12.74
CA ALA A 228 -38.04 8.03 13.41
C ALA A 228 -37.72 9.51 13.18
N HIS A 229 -38.74 10.36 13.39
CA HIS A 229 -38.52 11.81 13.36
C HIS A 229 -37.64 12.25 14.54
N CYS A 230 -36.71 13.20 14.34
CA CYS A 230 -35.82 13.69 15.40
C CYS A 230 -36.56 14.30 16.63
N GLY A 231 -37.78 14.78 16.43
CA GLY A 231 -38.66 15.24 17.52
C GLY A 231 -39.28 14.13 18.35
N GLU A 232 -39.18 12.87 17.89
CA GLU A 232 -39.73 11.66 18.59
C GLU A 232 -38.64 10.57 18.69
N PRO A 233 -37.46 10.86 19.23
CA PRO A 233 -36.29 9.99 19.11
C PRO A 233 -36.49 8.61 19.75
N LEU A 234 -37.33 8.50 20.80
CA LEU A 234 -37.61 7.25 21.49
C LEU A 234 -38.51 6.30 20.70
N LYS A 235 -39.11 6.73 19.57
CA LYS A 235 -39.85 5.84 18.65
C LYS A 235 -38.96 5.13 17.66
N GLY A 236 -37.67 5.55 17.55
CA GLY A 236 -36.68 5.01 16.67
C GLY A 236 -35.47 4.42 17.40
N LEU A 237 -34.41 4.16 16.63
CA LEU A 237 -33.07 3.79 17.12
C LEU A 237 -32.03 4.39 16.19
N ASN A 238 -31.17 5.24 16.71
CA ASN A 238 -30.16 5.93 15.92
C ASN A 238 -28.97 5.00 15.63
N ALA A 239 -28.76 4.62 14.36
CA ALA A 239 -27.64 3.79 13.95
C ALA A 239 -26.28 4.46 14.20
N ALA A 240 -26.18 5.78 14.04
CA ALA A 240 -24.95 6.51 14.33
C ALA A 240 -24.56 6.45 15.81
N HIS A 241 -25.56 6.42 16.72
CA HIS A 241 -25.30 6.24 18.16
C HIS A 241 -24.74 4.84 18.46
N LEU A 242 -25.25 3.79 17.80
CA LEU A 242 -24.69 2.44 17.91
C LEU A 242 -23.21 2.41 17.48
N ILE A 243 -22.90 2.96 16.31
CA ILE A 243 -21.52 3.02 15.81
C ILE A 243 -20.63 3.86 16.72
N ALA A 244 -21.10 4.98 17.25
CA ALA A 244 -20.32 5.79 18.17
C ALA A 244 -19.96 5.05 19.48
N GLU A 245 -20.90 4.29 20.04
CA GLU A 245 -20.67 3.46 21.23
C GLU A 245 -19.66 2.33 20.95
N ILE A 246 -19.77 1.68 19.80
CA ILE A 246 -18.81 0.64 19.35
C ILE A 246 -17.43 1.26 19.16
N THR A 247 -17.35 2.41 18.49
CA THR A 247 -16.10 3.15 18.30
C THR A 247 -15.38 3.45 19.61
N ALA A 248 -16.11 3.98 20.59
CA ALA A 248 -15.55 4.33 21.91
C ALA A 248 -14.98 3.12 22.68
N ARG A 249 -15.39 1.91 22.31
CA ARG A 249 -14.90 0.66 22.94
C ARG A 249 -13.82 -0.04 22.15
N ILE A 250 -13.66 0.26 20.87
CA ILE A 250 -12.67 -0.41 20.01
C ILE A 250 -11.43 0.46 19.83
N ASP A 251 -11.57 1.77 19.58
CA ASP A 251 -10.45 2.63 19.25
C ASP A 251 -9.42 2.65 20.37
N LEU A 252 -8.16 2.35 20.06
CA LEU A 252 -7.04 2.23 20.98
C LEU A 252 -7.24 1.20 22.12
N ASN A 253 -8.15 0.25 21.98
CA ASN A 253 -8.42 -0.75 23.03
C ASN A 253 -7.29 -1.80 23.12
N PRO A 254 -6.56 -1.87 24.27
CA PRO A 254 -5.44 -2.80 24.42
C PRO A 254 -5.84 -4.28 24.46
N GLU A 255 -7.13 -4.61 24.67
CA GLU A 255 -7.57 -6.02 24.62
C GLU A 255 -7.43 -6.66 23.23
N PHE A 256 -7.28 -5.86 22.19
CA PHE A 256 -7.03 -6.31 20.81
C PHE A 256 -5.55 -6.41 20.46
N VAL A 257 -4.66 -5.94 21.32
CA VAL A 257 -3.21 -6.11 21.12
C VAL A 257 -2.85 -7.59 21.25
N THR A 258 -2.09 -8.06 20.29
CA THR A 258 -1.56 -9.42 20.27
C THR A 258 -0.05 -9.37 20.37
N GLU A 259 0.55 -10.40 20.96
CA GLU A 259 1.98 -10.48 21.18
C GLU A 259 2.54 -11.78 20.59
N ASP A 260 3.64 -11.69 19.87
CA ASP A 260 4.41 -12.85 19.40
C ASP A 260 5.86 -12.43 19.12
N PHE A 261 6.80 -13.37 19.21
CA PHE A 261 8.25 -13.15 19.04
C PHE A 261 8.84 -12.00 19.88
N GLY A 262 8.24 -11.69 21.03
CA GLY A 262 8.66 -10.56 21.89
C GLY A 262 8.27 -9.18 21.33
N LEU A 263 7.36 -9.14 20.35
CA LEU A 263 6.79 -7.93 19.76
C LEU A 263 5.31 -7.84 20.12
N ALA A 264 4.79 -6.63 20.22
CA ALA A 264 3.36 -6.36 20.37
C ALA A 264 2.81 -5.65 19.11
N SER A 265 1.59 -6.03 18.71
CA SER A 265 0.89 -5.30 17.65
C SER A 265 0.47 -3.90 18.13
N ALA A 266 0.23 -2.98 17.20
CA ALA A 266 -0.44 -1.74 17.54
C ALA A 266 -1.91 -2.01 17.96
N PRO A 267 -2.49 -1.20 18.86
CA PRO A 267 -3.91 -1.27 19.15
C PRO A 267 -4.75 -0.89 17.91
N PRO A 268 -6.05 -1.27 17.87
CA PRO A 268 -6.92 -0.95 16.75
C PRO A 268 -7.15 0.54 16.58
N ILE A 269 -7.32 0.96 15.33
CA ILE A 269 -7.66 2.34 14.97
C ILE A 269 -8.90 2.35 14.08
N VAL A 270 -9.88 3.17 14.43
CA VAL A 270 -11.06 3.42 13.59
C VAL A 270 -10.70 4.39 12.47
N GLN A 271 -10.71 3.92 11.22
CA GLN A 271 -10.34 4.73 10.05
C GLN A 271 -11.53 5.43 9.40
N ILE A 272 -12.70 4.80 9.44
CA ILE A 272 -13.92 5.34 8.85
C ILE A 272 -15.03 5.21 9.87
N MET A 273 -15.80 6.29 10.05
CA MET A 273 -17.04 6.30 10.81
C MET A 273 -17.99 7.29 10.16
N LYS A 274 -19.13 6.81 9.68
CA LYS A 274 -20.15 7.69 9.08
C LYS A 274 -21.53 7.06 9.10
N ASP A 275 -22.58 7.90 9.06
CA ASP A 275 -23.92 7.46 8.66
C ASP A 275 -24.00 7.33 7.12
N LEU A 276 -25.06 6.66 6.63
CA LEU A 276 -25.28 6.46 5.20
C LEU A 276 -26.40 7.33 4.63
N LYS A 277 -26.80 8.39 5.34
CA LYS A 277 -27.75 9.37 4.78
C LYS A 277 -27.10 10.10 3.59
N GLN A 278 -27.84 10.23 2.52
CA GLN A 278 -27.38 10.93 1.31
C GLN A 278 -27.61 12.44 1.39
N THR A 279 -28.66 12.84 2.12
CA THR A 279 -29.07 14.24 2.29
C THR A 279 -29.52 14.49 3.72
N TYR A 280 -29.45 15.73 4.16
CA TYR A 280 -30.04 16.14 5.44
C TYR A 280 -31.57 16.05 5.37
N ASP A 281 -32.13 15.43 6.39
CA ASP A 281 -33.55 15.46 6.74
C ASP A 281 -33.72 15.38 8.27
N VAL A 282 -34.94 15.58 8.77
CA VAL A 282 -35.25 15.58 10.20
C VAL A 282 -35.52 14.18 10.76
N SER A 283 -34.88 13.15 10.23
CA SER A 283 -35.00 11.77 10.70
C SER A 283 -33.69 11.25 11.33
N LEU A 284 -33.83 10.21 12.17
CA LEU A 284 -32.67 9.48 12.70
C LEU A 284 -31.97 8.69 11.57
N PRO A 285 -30.63 8.58 11.57
CA PRO A 285 -29.92 7.67 10.66
C PRO A 285 -30.36 6.21 10.85
N GLU A 286 -30.81 5.58 9.77
CA GLU A 286 -31.23 4.16 9.79
C GLU A 286 -30.01 3.23 9.65
N LEU A 287 -28.99 3.66 8.91
CA LEU A 287 -27.77 2.91 8.68
C LEU A 287 -26.55 3.76 9.01
N ALA A 288 -25.57 3.16 9.66
CA ALA A 288 -24.25 3.74 9.88
C ALA A 288 -23.18 2.65 9.78
N VAL A 289 -21.97 3.04 9.42
CA VAL A 289 -20.85 2.12 9.22
C VAL A 289 -19.58 2.64 9.88
N MET A 290 -18.71 1.72 10.26
CA MET A 290 -17.33 2.00 10.62
C MET A 290 -16.40 0.95 10.02
N CYS A 291 -15.15 1.35 9.76
CA CYS A 291 -14.07 0.45 9.38
C CYS A 291 -12.93 0.58 10.41
N VAL A 292 -12.42 -0.55 10.85
CA VAL A 292 -11.35 -0.62 11.85
C VAL A 292 -10.09 -1.20 11.21
N ASN A 293 -8.94 -0.57 11.43
CA ASN A 293 -7.66 -1.17 11.13
C ASN A 293 -7.21 -1.98 12.35
N LEU A 294 -7.14 -3.29 12.18
CA LEU A 294 -6.65 -4.25 13.18
C LEU A 294 -5.38 -4.90 12.70
N LEU A 295 -4.31 -4.75 13.45
CA LEU A 295 -3.04 -5.41 13.24
C LEU A 295 -2.89 -6.54 14.26
N PHE A 296 -2.34 -7.69 13.85
CA PHE A 296 -2.18 -8.82 14.75
C PHE A 296 -0.91 -9.62 14.45
N LEU A 297 -0.33 -10.18 15.51
CA LEU A 297 0.81 -11.11 15.50
C LEU A 297 0.35 -12.47 15.98
N GLY A 298 1.01 -13.53 15.49
CA GLY A 298 0.76 -14.91 15.90
C GLY A 298 -0.21 -15.65 14.99
N GLU A 299 -0.19 -16.98 15.15
CA GLU A 299 -1.09 -17.90 14.46
C GLU A 299 -2.43 -18.00 15.19
N ASN A 300 -3.52 -18.23 14.45
CA ASN A 300 -4.87 -18.50 14.98
C ASN A 300 -5.53 -17.39 15.82
N VAL A 301 -5.01 -16.16 15.80
CA VAL A 301 -5.58 -15.02 16.53
C VAL A 301 -6.86 -14.46 15.86
N LEU A 302 -7.14 -14.84 14.61
CA LEU A 302 -8.25 -14.30 13.84
C LEU A 302 -9.61 -14.59 14.49
N ASP A 303 -9.87 -15.84 14.87
CA ASP A 303 -11.14 -16.25 15.46
C ASP A 303 -11.37 -15.59 16.82
N GLU A 304 -10.32 -15.46 17.64
CA GLU A 304 -10.38 -14.76 18.92
C GLU A 304 -10.67 -13.27 18.72
N THR A 305 -10.02 -12.63 17.76
CA THR A 305 -10.27 -11.22 17.43
C THR A 305 -11.70 -10.99 16.95
N ILE A 306 -12.23 -11.87 16.11
CA ILE A 306 -13.64 -11.82 15.67
C ILE A 306 -14.59 -11.99 16.85
N ALA A 307 -14.30 -12.91 17.77
CA ALA A 307 -15.10 -13.10 18.97
C ALA A 307 -15.11 -11.87 19.88
N LYS A 308 -13.96 -11.22 20.07
CA LYS A 308 -13.84 -9.94 20.80
C LYS A 308 -14.68 -8.83 20.14
N LEU A 309 -14.59 -8.70 18.80
CA LEU A 309 -15.40 -7.72 18.05
C LEU A 309 -16.90 -7.96 18.25
N ARG A 310 -17.36 -9.20 18.15
CA ARG A 310 -18.78 -9.56 18.38
C ARG A 310 -19.23 -9.17 19.78
N ARG A 311 -18.45 -9.53 20.81
CA ARG A 311 -18.73 -9.15 22.20
C ARG A 311 -18.88 -7.64 22.36
N VAL A 312 -17.95 -6.85 21.82
CA VAL A 312 -18.02 -5.39 21.89
C VAL A 312 -19.28 -4.86 21.20
N CYS A 313 -19.64 -5.40 20.03
CA CYS A 313 -20.88 -5.01 19.34
C CYS A 313 -22.12 -5.32 20.17
N GLU A 314 -22.21 -6.50 20.79
CA GLU A 314 -23.33 -6.92 21.64
C GLU A 314 -23.46 -6.05 22.90
N GLU A 315 -22.36 -5.82 23.60
CA GLU A 315 -22.32 -4.94 24.79
C GLU A 315 -22.69 -3.50 24.44
N SER A 316 -22.19 -2.98 23.31
CA SER A 316 -22.52 -1.63 22.84
C SER A 316 -24.02 -1.51 22.49
N ALA A 317 -24.56 -2.51 21.80
CA ALA A 317 -26.00 -2.54 21.49
C ALA A 317 -26.83 -2.56 22.78
N ALA A 318 -26.47 -3.39 23.76
CA ALA A 318 -27.14 -3.43 25.04
C ALA A 318 -27.10 -2.10 25.79
N ALA A 319 -25.92 -1.43 25.82
CA ALA A 319 -25.74 -0.14 26.46
C ALA A 319 -26.57 0.98 25.79
N VAL A 320 -26.65 0.95 24.46
CA VAL A 320 -27.47 1.93 23.73
C VAL A 320 -28.95 1.66 23.94
N MET A 321 -29.39 0.41 23.88
CA MET A 321 -30.80 0.03 24.09
C MET A 321 -31.33 0.42 25.47
N GLN A 322 -30.49 0.51 26.51
CA GLN A 322 -30.90 0.98 27.84
C GLN A 322 -31.29 2.45 27.86
N LYS A 323 -30.89 3.25 26.84
CA LYS A 323 -31.20 4.67 26.72
C LYS A 323 -32.52 4.93 25.98
N TYR A 324 -33.07 3.90 25.30
CA TYR A 324 -34.32 3.94 24.56
C TYR A 324 -35.45 3.20 25.30
#